data_4916ff34fd98f7c9b3204b15b0573a3f
#
_entry.id   4916ff34fd98f7c9b3204b15b0573a3f
#
_cell.length_a   1.000
_cell.length_b   1.000
_cell.length_c   1.000
_cell.angle_alpha   90.00
_cell.angle_beta   90.00
_cell.angle_gamma   90.00
#
_symmetry.space_group_name_H-M   'P 1'
#
loop_
_entity.id
_entity.type
_entity.pdbx_description
1 polymer ?
#
loop_
_entity_poly.entity_id
_entity_poly.type
_entity_poly.pdbx_seq_one_letter_code
_entity_poly.pdbx_strand_id
1 'polypeptide(L)'
;PASLAHNISEGGACFAVALKTKDTELRSTAISAGISAIFGITEPALYGVTLQHKRVLYGVMAGSFLSGTIIGLTGLKAFVAMGPGLAGMAMFVDVNNSMNIVWGFVGFAAAVVFSFVATMILFKDGEIVEAKAPEAAEGEEAVTSPLDGKLIDLSEVKDEVFSAGILGEGMAIIPEKGELYAPADAVVDTVFDSKHAISLVSDGGAEILLHVGIDTVKLEGKYFEPQVSKGDKVKAGQLLM
;
A
#
# COMPACT_ATOMS: atom_id res chain seq x y z
N PRO A 1 19.52 -3.85 -11.57
CA PRO A 1 19.85 -4.95 -10.64
C PRO A 1 19.53 -4.64 -9.18
N ALA A 2 19.73 -3.38 -8.71
CA ALA A 2 19.49 -3.01 -7.30
C ALA A 2 18.06 -3.29 -6.83
N SER A 3 17.06 -3.06 -7.66
CA SER A 3 15.64 -3.35 -7.36
C SER A 3 15.36 -4.83 -7.14
N LEU A 4 16.16 -5.75 -7.71
CA LEU A 4 16.05 -7.18 -7.42
C LEU A 4 16.26 -7.46 -5.94
N ALA A 5 17.31 -6.85 -5.33
CA ALA A 5 17.61 -7.03 -3.92
C ALA A 5 16.44 -6.63 -3.02
N HIS A 6 15.81 -5.49 -3.31
CA HIS A 6 14.68 -5.00 -2.51
C HIS A 6 13.44 -5.86 -2.69
N ASN A 7 12.98 -6.06 -3.93
CA ASN A 7 11.74 -6.78 -4.20
C ASN A 7 11.77 -8.22 -3.63
N ILE A 8 12.89 -8.91 -3.78
CA ILE A 8 13.01 -10.29 -3.30
C ILE A 8 13.16 -10.34 -1.76
N SER A 9 13.74 -9.30 -1.15
CA SER A 9 13.79 -9.19 0.31
C SER A 9 12.40 -9.04 0.94
N GLU A 10 11.44 -8.39 0.26
CA GLU A 10 10.04 -8.36 0.69
C GLU A 10 9.47 -9.78 0.81
N GLY A 11 9.69 -10.63 -0.20
CA GLY A 11 9.24 -12.02 -0.18
C GLY A 11 9.85 -12.83 0.96
N GLY A 12 11.16 -12.73 1.15
CA GLY A 12 11.85 -13.42 2.24
C GLY A 12 11.35 -13.00 3.62
N ALA A 13 11.13 -11.71 3.82
CA ALA A 13 10.57 -11.17 5.07
C ALA A 13 9.14 -11.65 5.32
N CYS A 14 8.28 -11.66 4.31
CA CYS A 14 6.92 -12.18 4.40
C CYS A 14 6.89 -13.66 4.82
N PHE A 15 7.74 -14.51 4.26
CA PHE A 15 7.83 -15.91 4.68
C PHE A 15 8.28 -16.07 6.13
N ALA A 16 9.17 -15.22 6.63
CA ALA A 16 9.56 -15.22 8.04
C ALA A 16 8.39 -14.84 8.96
N VAL A 17 7.60 -13.83 8.58
CA VAL A 17 6.37 -13.45 9.29
C VAL A 17 5.40 -14.62 9.31
N ALA A 18 5.12 -15.24 8.16
CA ALA A 18 4.20 -16.35 8.03
C ALA A 18 4.54 -17.56 8.92
N LEU A 19 5.85 -17.83 9.12
CA LEU A 19 6.31 -18.90 10.00
C LEU A 19 6.24 -18.53 11.48
N LYS A 20 6.38 -17.26 11.83
CA LYS A 20 6.55 -16.82 13.21
C LYS A 20 5.26 -16.32 13.84
N THR A 21 4.32 -15.79 13.04
CA THR A 21 3.06 -15.26 13.56
C THR A 21 2.10 -16.37 13.99
N LYS A 22 1.34 -16.10 15.05
CA LYS A 22 0.22 -16.93 15.52
C LYS A 22 -1.11 -16.49 14.92
N ASP A 23 -1.16 -15.29 14.38
CA ASP A 23 -2.33 -14.75 13.69
C ASP A 23 -2.53 -15.46 12.35
N THR A 24 -3.69 -16.08 12.17
CA THR A 24 -4.01 -16.87 10.98
C THR A 24 -4.26 -16.00 9.76
N GLU A 25 -4.78 -14.81 9.92
CA GLU A 25 -5.05 -13.85 8.85
C GLU A 25 -3.73 -13.24 8.35
N LEU A 26 -2.91 -12.73 9.26
CA LEU A 26 -1.56 -12.24 8.93
C LEU A 26 -0.72 -13.34 8.27
N ARG A 27 -0.82 -14.60 8.73
CA ARG A 27 -0.12 -15.73 8.12
C ARG A 27 -0.54 -15.94 6.68
N SER A 28 -1.84 -15.96 6.40
CA SER A 28 -2.39 -16.13 5.04
C SER A 28 -1.94 -15.00 4.13
N THR A 29 -2.08 -13.77 4.59
CA THR A 29 -1.65 -12.56 3.88
C THR A 29 -0.15 -12.61 3.59
N ALA A 30 0.68 -12.95 4.57
CA ALA A 30 2.12 -13.00 4.41
C ALA A 30 2.58 -14.10 3.43
N ILE A 31 1.89 -15.26 3.38
CA ILE A 31 2.19 -16.31 2.39
C ILE A 31 1.89 -15.81 0.98
N SER A 32 0.67 -15.31 0.73
CA SER A 32 0.27 -14.87 -0.61
C SER A 32 1.09 -13.66 -1.09
N ALA A 33 1.32 -12.71 -0.22
CA ALA A 33 2.15 -11.54 -0.48
C ALA A 33 3.63 -11.92 -0.74
N GLY A 34 4.17 -12.86 0.03
CA GLY A 34 5.51 -13.38 -0.16
C GLY A 34 5.69 -14.07 -1.51
N ILE A 35 4.73 -14.90 -1.92
CA ILE A 35 4.73 -15.52 -3.26
C ILE A 35 4.71 -14.44 -4.34
N SER A 36 3.80 -13.45 -4.26
CA SER A 36 3.71 -12.35 -5.22
C SER A 36 5.04 -11.58 -5.34
N ALA A 37 5.66 -11.25 -4.21
CA ALA A 37 6.93 -10.52 -4.16
C ALA A 37 8.08 -11.29 -4.83
N ILE A 38 8.14 -12.62 -4.67
CA ILE A 38 9.13 -13.48 -5.35
C ILE A 38 9.00 -13.38 -6.88
N PHE A 39 7.78 -13.21 -7.41
CA PHE A 39 7.56 -12.98 -8.84
C PHE A 39 7.76 -11.53 -9.28
N GLY A 40 7.99 -10.61 -8.35
CA GLY A 40 8.30 -9.20 -8.61
C GLY A 40 7.14 -8.24 -8.39
N ILE A 41 6.01 -8.71 -7.84
CA ILE A 41 4.85 -7.91 -7.47
C ILE A 41 4.90 -7.69 -5.96
N THR A 42 5.39 -6.53 -5.53
CA THR A 42 5.73 -6.26 -4.12
C THR A 42 4.67 -5.49 -3.34
N GLU A 43 3.70 -4.88 -4.02
CA GLU A 43 2.66 -4.07 -3.38
C GLU A 43 1.90 -4.82 -2.28
N PRO A 44 1.48 -6.09 -2.46
CA PRO A 44 0.82 -6.83 -1.39
C PRO A 44 1.73 -7.08 -0.18
N ALA A 45 3.04 -7.30 -0.40
CA ALA A 45 4.02 -7.47 0.66
C ALA A 45 4.27 -6.17 1.41
N LEU A 46 4.44 -5.07 0.66
CA LEU A 46 4.73 -3.75 1.20
C LEU A 46 3.58 -3.26 2.09
N TYR A 47 2.36 -3.23 1.56
CA TYR A 47 1.20 -2.66 2.27
C TYR A 47 0.55 -3.65 3.23
N GLY A 48 0.50 -4.94 2.89
CA GLY A 48 -0.15 -5.95 3.72
C GLY A 48 0.70 -6.46 4.89
N VAL A 49 2.03 -6.32 4.82
CA VAL A 49 2.92 -6.91 5.83
C VAL A 49 3.99 -5.93 6.31
N THR A 50 4.80 -5.40 5.39
CA THR A 50 6.06 -4.73 5.72
C THR A 50 5.84 -3.38 6.39
N LEU A 51 4.97 -2.52 5.85
CA LEU A 51 4.68 -1.20 6.42
C LEU A 51 3.90 -1.28 7.72
N GLN A 52 3.09 -2.32 7.89
CA GLN A 52 2.32 -2.54 9.12
C GLN A 52 3.21 -3.01 10.29
N HIS A 53 4.42 -3.49 10.00
CA HIS A 53 5.36 -4.01 11.00
C HIS A 53 6.76 -3.42 10.82
N LYS A 54 7.11 -2.34 11.54
CA LYS A 54 8.45 -1.68 11.43
C LYS A 54 9.61 -2.65 11.53
N ARG A 55 9.50 -3.68 12.36
CA ARG A 55 10.55 -4.68 12.52
C ARG A 55 10.73 -5.55 11.27
N VAL A 56 9.64 -5.79 10.53
CA VAL A 56 9.70 -6.46 9.22
C VAL A 56 10.38 -5.56 8.20
N LEU A 57 10.01 -4.28 8.17
CA LEU A 57 10.66 -3.27 7.32
C LEU A 57 12.18 -3.24 7.54
N TYR A 58 12.63 -3.24 8.79
CA TYR A 58 14.07 -3.31 9.09
C TYR A 58 14.71 -4.61 8.60
N GLY A 59 13.98 -5.73 8.66
CA GLY A 59 14.41 -7.01 8.09
C GLY A 59 14.60 -6.95 6.58
N VAL A 60 13.62 -6.34 5.87
CA VAL A 60 13.69 -6.08 4.43
C VAL A 60 14.89 -5.17 4.09
N MET A 61 15.06 -4.08 4.82
CA MET A 61 16.18 -3.15 4.61
C MET A 61 17.53 -3.83 4.80
N ALA A 62 17.69 -4.62 5.86
CA ALA A 62 18.92 -5.38 6.10
C ALA A 62 19.20 -6.40 4.99
N GLY A 63 18.18 -7.17 4.58
CA GLY A 63 18.28 -8.12 3.48
C GLY A 63 18.63 -7.45 2.16
N SER A 64 17.95 -6.33 1.85
CA SER A 64 18.21 -5.54 0.64
C SER A 64 19.61 -4.96 0.61
N PHE A 65 20.11 -4.47 1.74
CA PHE A 65 21.47 -3.92 1.83
C PHE A 65 22.53 -4.99 1.60
N LEU A 66 22.41 -6.14 2.27
CA LEU A 66 23.39 -7.23 2.16
C LEU A 66 23.38 -7.85 0.77
N SER A 67 22.20 -8.17 0.23
CA SER A 67 22.08 -8.76 -1.11
C SER A 67 22.45 -7.74 -2.20
N GLY A 68 22.06 -6.49 -2.03
CA GLY A 68 22.44 -5.39 -2.93
C GLY A 68 23.94 -5.16 -2.98
N THR A 69 24.64 -5.32 -1.84
CA THR A 69 26.10 -5.26 -1.78
C THR A 69 26.74 -6.40 -2.60
N ILE A 70 26.22 -7.62 -2.47
CA ILE A 70 26.69 -8.77 -3.28
C ILE A 70 26.49 -8.49 -4.76
N ILE A 71 25.28 -8.06 -5.15
CA ILE A 71 24.93 -7.71 -6.53
C ILE A 71 25.86 -6.61 -7.08
N GLY A 72 26.14 -5.59 -6.27
CA GLY A 72 27.02 -4.49 -6.65
C GLY A 72 28.47 -4.94 -6.84
N LEU A 73 29.01 -5.74 -5.92
CA LEU A 73 30.38 -6.25 -5.98
C LEU A 73 30.61 -7.23 -7.14
N THR A 74 29.58 -8.01 -7.52
CA THR A 74 29.67 -8.94 -8.66
C THR A 74 29.54 -8.24 -10.01
N GLY A 75 29.16 -6.95 -10.02
CA GLY A 75 28.96 -6.19 -11.25
C GLY A 75 27.83 -6.71 -12.12
N LEU A 76 26.79 -7.29 -11.52
CA LEU A 76 25.60 -7.82 -12.21
C LEU A 76 24.99 -6.78 -13.18
N LYS A 77 24.78 -7.19 -14.43
CA LYS A 77 24.23 -6.34 -15.49
C LYS A 77 22.86 -6.85 -15.92
N ALA A 78 21.93 -5.93 -16.12
CA ALA A 78 20.64 -6.21 -16.75
C ALA A 78 20.66 -5.72 -18.20
N PHE A 79 20.16 -6.52 -19.12
CA PHE A 79 20.20 -6.24 -20.56
C PHE A 79 18.82 -5.88 -21.13
N VAL A 80 17.76 -6.15 -20.37
CA VAL A 80 16.38 -5.83 -20.73
C VAL A 80 15.71 -5.16 -19.53
N ALA A 81 14.84 -4.20 -19.78
CA ALA A 81 14.02 -3.59 -18.74
C ALA A 81 12.82 -4.50 -18.45
N MET A 82 12.87 -5.22 -17.36
CA MET A 82 11.77 -6.07 -16.85
C MET A 82 11.62 -5.87 -15.34
N GLY A 83 10.43 -6.22 -14.83
CA GLY A 83 10.19 -6.24 -13.40
C GLY A 83 11.14 -7.22 -12.69
N PRO A 84 11.82 -6.79 -11.63
CA PRO A 84 12.84 -7.60 -10.95
C PRO A 84 12.19 -8.62 -10.02
N GLY A 85 12.06 -9.84 -10.49
CA GLY A 85 11.52 -10.99 -9.78
C GLY A 85 11.94 -12.28 -10.47
N LEU A 86 11.44 -13.41 -9.98
CA LEU A 86 11.76 -14.72 -10.57
C LEU A 86 11.38 -14.77 -12.07
N ALA A 87 10.24 -14.19 -12.43
CA ALA A 87 9.79 -14.11 -13.82
C ALA A 87 10.71 -13.25 -14.71
N GLY A 88 11.38 -12.25 -14.11
CA GLY A 88 12.29 -11.35 -14.81
C GLY A 88 13.76 -11.81 -14.87
N MET A 89 14.11 -12.97 -14.32
CA MET A 89 15.52 -13.41 -14.24
C MET A 89 16.22 -13.49 -15.60
N ALA A 90 15.46 -13.70 -16.69
CA ALA A 90 15.99 -13.71 -18.05
C ALA A 90 16.70 -12.40 -18.44
N MET A 91 16.38 -11.26 -17.79
CA MET A 91 17.05 -9.98 -18.05
C MET A 91 18.54 -9.98 -17.73
N PHE A 92 19.02 -10.97 -16.97
CA PHE A 92 20.43 -11.10 -16.60
C PHE A 92 21.22 -12.06 -17.51
N VAL A 93 20.58 -12.61 -18.56
CA VAL A 93 21.29 -13.45 -19.55
C VAL A 93 22.22 -12.58 -20.37
N ASP A 94 23.54 -12.93 -20.33
CA ASP A 94 24.58 -12.30 -21.14
C ASP A 94 25.16 -13.36 -22.05
N VAL A 95 25.07 -13.14 -23.35
CA VAL A 95 25.62 -14.08 -24.38
C VAL A 95 27.15 -14.19 -24.33
N ASN A 96 27.81 -13.17 -23.77
CA ASN A 96 29.29 -13.12 -23.66
C ASN A 96 29.81 -13.54 -22.28
N ASN A 97 28.90 -13.60 -21.27
CA ASN A 97 29.29 -13.94 -19.89
C ASN A 97 28.17 -14.73 -19.20
N SER A 98 28.21 -16.04 -19.30
CA SER A 98 27.24 -16.94 -18.67
C SER A 98 27.19 -16.84 -17.14
N MET A 99 28.25 -16.32 -16.50
CA MET A 99 28.26 -16.10 -15.05
C MET A 99 27.36 -14.96 -14.59
N ASN A 100 26.95 -14.06 -15.50
CA ASN A 100 26.12 -12.92 -15.13
C ASN A 100 24.75 -13.36 -14.56
N ILE A 101 24.05 -14.30 -15.21
CA ILE A 101 22.80 -14.84 -14.70
C ILE A 101 23.00 -15.65 -13.40
N VAL A 102 24.13 -16.32 -13.24
CA VAL A 102 24.46 -17.04 -11.99
C VAL A 102 24.55 -16.07 -10.83
N TRP A 103 25.19 -14.92 -11.02
CA TRP A 103 25.23 -13.85 -10.01
C TRP A 103 23.83 -13.25 -9.75
N GLY A 104 22.95 -13.22 -10.75
CA GLY A 104 21.55 -12.87 -10.57
C GLY A 104 20.83 -13.81 -9.59
N PHE A 105 21.00 -15.13 -9.77
CA PHE A 105 20.43 -16.13 -8.85
C PHE A 105 21.09 -16.10 -7.46
N VAL A 106 22.40 -15.84 -7.38
CA VAL A 106 23.08 -15.66 -6.09
C VAL A 106 22.51 -14.45 -5.34
N GLY A 107 22.36 -13.32 -6.02
CA GLY A 107 21.73 -12.12 -5.44
C GLY A 107 20.29 -12.35 -5.01
N PHE A 108 19.53 -13.07 -5.82
CA PHE A 108 18.17 -13.49 -5.50
C PHE A 108 18.10 -14.34 -4.22
N ALA A 109 18.89 -15.42 -4.17
CA ALA A 109 18.94 -16.30 -3.01
C ALA A 109 19.42 -15.55 -1.74
N ALA A 110 20.43 -14.69 -1.89
CA ALA A 110 20.92 -13.84 -0.80
C ALA A 110 19.82 -12.90 -0.26
N ALA A 111 19.03 -12.28 -1.15
CA ALA A 111 17.93 -11.41 -0.75
C ALA A 111 16.88 -12.16 0.09
N VAL A 112 16.45 -13.33 -0.36
CA VAL A 112 15.51 -14.18 0.40
C VAL A 112 16.11 -14.56 1.75
N VAL A 113 17.32 -15.10 1.78
CA VAL A 113 17.92 -15.66 3.00
C VAL A 113 18.19 -14.56 4.04
N PHE A 114 18.82 -13.46 3.62
CA PHE A 114 19.18 -12.40 4.58
C PHE A 114 17.96 -11.69 5.14
N SER A 115 16.96 -11.39 4.30
CA SER A 115 15.72 -10.75 4.79
C SER A 115 14.91 -11.70 5.68
N PHE A 116 14.83 -12.98 5.30
CA PHE A 116 14.18 -14.00 6.11
C PHE A 116 14.83 -14.12 7.49
N VAL A 117 16.16 -14.30 7.55
CA VAL A 117 16.90 -14.43 8.81
C VAL A 117 16.78 -13.15 9.65
N ALA A 118 16.96 -11.98 9.04
CA ALA A 118 16.83 -10.72 9.74
C ALA A 118 15.41 -10.54 10.31
N THR A 119 14.39 -10.85 9.54
CA THR A 119 12.99 -10.77 10.01
C THR A 119 12.70 -11.82 11.08
N MET A 120 13.19 -13.04 10.95
CA MET A 120 13.07 -14.06 12.02
C MET A 120 13.65 -13.59 13.35
N ILE A 121 14.73 -12.82 13.33
CA ILE A 121 15.33 -12.25 14.53
C ILE A 121 14.53 -11.05 15.05
N LEU A 122 14.18 -10.14 14.17
CA LEU A 122 13.62 -8.84 14.52
C LEU A 122 12.11 -8.88 14.78
N PHE A 123 11.34 -9.64 14.02
CA PHE A 123 9.89 -9.68 14.11
C PHE A 123 9.43 -10.23 15.46
N LYS A 124 8.49 -9.53 16.06
CA LYS A 124 7.79 -9.97 17.28
C LYS A 124 6.30 -9.98 16.97
N ASP A 125 5.68 -11.11 17.19
CA ASP A 125 4.25 -11.31 17.01
C ASP A 125 3.46 -10.41 17.97
N GLY A 126 2.37 -9.79 17.48
CA GLY A 126 1.54 -8.87 18.26
C GLY A 126 2.07 -7.42 18.33
N GLU A 127 3.23 -7.13 17.77
CA GLU A 127 3.71 -5.76 17.58
C GLU A 127 3.23 -5.25 16.20
N ILE A 128 1.96 -4.88 16.11
CA ILE A 128 1.49 -4.06 14.99
C ILE A 128 2.09 -2.67 15.22
N VAL A 129 2.82 -2.14 14.26
CA VAL A 129 2.93 -0.71 14.17
C VAL A 129 1.57 -0.26 13.65
N GLU A 130 0.73 0.15 14.55
CA GLU A 130 -0.15 1.23 14.17
C GLU A 130 0.78 2.25 13.48
N ALA A 131 0.68 2.38 12.16
CA ALA A 131 1.05 3.64 11.56
C ALA A 131 0.39 4.63 12.52
N LYS A 132 1.18 5.48 13.21
CA LYS A 132 0.62 6.48 14.10
C LYS A 132 -0.25 7.33 13.19
N ALA A 133 -1.48 6.87 12.99
CA ALA A 133 -2.56 7.75 12.62
C ALA A 133 -2.40 8.90 13.62
N PRO A 134 -2.40 10.15 13.19
CA PRO A 134 -2.34 11.26 14.11
C PRO A 134 -3.26 10.87 15.24
N GLU A 135 -2.73 10.85 16.50
CA GLU A 135 -3.45 10.37 17.68
C GLU A 135 -4.90 10.82 17.54
N ALA A 136 -5.79 9.88 17.20
CA ALA A 136 -7.21 10.15 17.21
C ALA A 136 -7.46 10.62 18.64
N ALA A 137 -7.86 11.85 18.78
CA ALA A 137 -8.27 12.37 20.06
C ALA A 137 -9.29 11.35 20.57
N GLU A 138 -9.07 10.78 21.78
CA GLU A 138 -10.02 9.89 22.40
C GLU A 138 -11.33 10.68 22.60
N GLY A 139 -12.22 10.60 21.63
CA GLY A 139 -13.49 11.31 21.59
C GLY A 139 -14.23 10.92 20.32
N GLU A 140 -15.52 10.70 20.45
CA GLU A 140 -16.40 10.55 19.29
C GLU A 140 -16.39 11.88 18.51
N GLU A 141 -15.86 11.88 17.29
CA GLU A 141 -15.96 13.01 16.39
C GLU A 141 -17.23 12.86 15.55
N ALA A 142 -18.14 13.82 15.67
CA ALA A 142 -19.35 13.83 14.88
C ALA A 142 -19.02 14.28 13.45
N VAL A 143 -19.16 13.39 12.49
CA VAL A 143 -19.12 13.71 11.06
C VAL A 143 -20.53 13.92 10.53
N THR A 144 -20.74 14.96 9.74
CA THR A 144 -22.01 15.25 9.09
C THR A 144 -22.08 14.58 7.71
N SER A 145 -23.28 14.38 7.18
CA SER A 145 -23.42 13.89 5.81
C SER A 145 -22.75 14.86 4.83
N PRO A 146 -21.87 14.36 3.94
CA PRO A 146 -21.20 15.20 2.97
C PRO A 146 -22.08 15.62 1.79
N LEU A 147 -23.30 15.12 1.70
CA LEU A 147 -24.26 15.51 0.64
C LEU A 147 -25.70 15.16 1.02
N ASP A 148 -26.66 15.76 0.32
CA ASP A 148 -28.07 15.43 0.42
C ASP A 148 -28.36 14.13 -0.35
N GLY A 149 -29.00 13.14 0.31
CA GLY A 149 -29.33 11.88 -0.34
C GLY A 149 -29.78 10.78 0.60
N LYS A 150 -30.02 9.62 0.04
CA LYS A 150 -30.44 8.44 0.80
C LYS A 150 -29.21 7.65 1.28
N LEU A 151 -29.07 7.53 2.60
CA LEU A 151 -28.05 6.70 3.23
C LEU A 151 -28.35 5.20 3.02
N ILE A 152 -27.35 4.44 2.66
CA ILE A 152 -27.39 2.97 2.55
C ILE A 152 -26.15 2.37 3.22
N ASP A 153 -26.24 1.10 3.59
CA ASP A 153 -25.09 0.37 4.12
C ASP A 153 -24.05 0.16 3.02
N LEU A 154 -22.76 0.20 3.40
CA LEU A 154 -21.67 0.01 2.45
C LEU A 154 -21.73 -1.36 1.75
N SER A 155 -22.21 -2.39 2.45
CA SER A 155 -22.41 -3.75 1.89
C SER A 155 -23.47 -3.82 0.78
N GLU A 156 -24.34 -2.81 0.65
CA GLU A 156 -25.34 -2.73 -0.43
C GLU A 156 -24.77 -2.15 -1.74
N VAL A 157 -23.54 -1.62 -1.70
CA VAL A 157 -22.86 -1.04 -2.87
C VAL A 157 -22.48 -2.15 -3.85
N LYS A 158 -22.76 -1.95 -5.13
CA LYS A 158 -22.45 -2.90 -6.21
C LYS A 158 -21.00 -2.79 -6.69
N ASP A 159 -20.07 -2.86 -5.74
CA ASP A 159 -18.63 -2.87 -5.97
C ASP A 159 -17.96 -3.67 -4.86
N GLU A 160 -17.12 -4.64 -5.23
CA GLU A 160 -16.52 -5.59 -4.27
C GLU A 160 -15.52 -4.91 -3.31
N VAL A 161 -14.84 -3.86 -3.75
CA VAL A 161 -13.84 -3.15 -2.94
C VAL A 161 -14.53 -2.35 -1.82
N PHE A 162 -15.61 -1.64 -2.16
CA PHE A 162 -16.38 -0.87 -1.19
C PHE A 162 -17.24 -1.77 -0.30
N SER A 163 -17.99 -2.71 -0.88
CA SER A 163 -18.90 -3.56 -0.11
C SER A 163 -18.19 -4.50 0.87
N ALA A 164 -16.93 -4.86 0.61
CA ALA A 164 -16.11 -5.64 1.52
C ALA A 164 -15.38 -4.80 2.58
N GLY A 165 -15.51 -3.46 2.57
CA GLY A 165 -14.85 -2.59 3.53
C GLY A 165 -13.32 -2.54 3.41
N ILE A 166 -12.76 -2.90 2.25
CA ILE A 166 -11.30 -2.97 2.03
C ILE A 166 -10.63 -1.61 2.23
N LEU A 167 -11.34 -0.52 1.92
CA LEU A 167 -10.85 0.86 2.07
C LEU A 167 -11.15 1.47 3.44
N GLY A 168 -11.68 0.70 4.37
CA GLY A 168 -12.08 1.13 5.70
C GLY A 168 -13.59 1.04 5.94
N GLU A 169 -14.01 1.30 7.18
CA GLU A 169 -15.42 1.42 7.55
C GLU A 169 -16.03 2.65 6.91
N GLY A 170 -17.29 2.58 6.55
CA GLY A 170 -17.95 3.70 5.91
C GLY A 170 -19.43 3.49 5.62
N MET A 171 -19.99 4.46 4.95
CA MET A 171 -21.39 4.48 4.50
C MET A 171 -21.45 4.92 3.05
N ALA A 172 -22.49 4.52 2.34
CA ALA A 172 -22.76 5.01 1.01
C ALA A 172 -24.02 5.87 0.98
N ILE A 173 -24.03 6.88 0.11
CA ILE A 173 -25.14 7.81 -0.05
C ILE A 173 -25.54 7.84 -1.52
N ILE A 174 -26.81 7.61 -1.80
CA ILE A 174 -27.38 7.82 -3.13
C ILE A 174 -27.71 9.30 -3.23
N PRO A 175 -27.01 10.09 -4.07
CA PRO A 175 -27.13 11.54 -4.08
C PRO A 175 -28.44 12.00 -4.69
N GLU A 176 -29.02 13.06 -4.12
CA GLU A 176 -30.16 13.81 -4.69
C GLU A 176 -29.71 15.06 -5.44
N LYS A 177 -28.51 15.57 -5.12
CA LYS A 177 -27.88 16.73 -5.74
C LYS A 177 -26.43 16.45 -6.10
N GLY A 178 -25.86 17.21 -7.01
CA GLY A 178 -24.48 17.09 -7.45
C GLY A 178 -23.50 17.97 -6.67
N GLU A 179 -23.70 18.14 -5.36
CA GLU A 179 -22.87 19.00 -4.51
C GLU A 179 -22.28 18.16 -3.38
N LEU A 180 -20.99 18.29 -3.15
CA LEU A 180 -20.24 17.57 -2.11
C LEU A 180 -19.68 18.58 -1.09
N TYR A 181 -19.91 18.35 0.18
CA TYR A 181 -19.53 19.23 1.28
C TYR A 181 -18.58 18.54 2.25
N ALA A 182 -17.77 19.31 2.98
CA ALA A 182 -16.90 18.80 4.02
C ALA A 182 -17.74 18.24 5.20
N PRO A 183 -17.51 16.98 5.61
CA PRO A 183 -18.30 16.36 6.70
C PRO A 183 -17.83 16.81 8.09
N ALA A 184 -16.63 17.41 8.20
CA ALA A 184 -16.02 17.90 9.43
C ALA A 184 -15.10 19.07 9.15
N ASP A 185 -14.66 19.77 10.20
CA ASP A 185 -13.54 20.69 10.14
C ASP A 185 -12.27 19.88 9.83
N ALA A 186 -11.58 20.18 8.73
CA ALA A 186 -10.50 19.31 8.22
C ALA A 186 -9.47 20.06 7.37
N VAL A 187 -8.38 19.35 7.07
CA VAL A 187 -7.42 19.74 6.04
C VAL A 187 -7.58 18.79 4.84
N VAL A 188 -7.60 19.35 3.64
CA VAL A 188 -7.59 18.56 2.41
C VAL A 188 -6.22 17.89 2.25
N ASP A 189 -6.17 16.57 2.40
CA ASP A 189 -4.93 15.83 2.21
C ASP A 189 -4.63 15.61 0.73
N THR A 190 -5.64 15.17 -0.04
CA THR A 190 -5.45 14.92 -1.46
C THR A 190 -6.74 15.18 -2.24
N VAL A 191 -6.60 15.86 -3.38
CA VAL A 191 -7.59 15.84 -4.47
C VAL A 191 -7.00 14.97 -5.57
N PHE A 192 -7.66 13.86 -5.89
CA PHE A 192 -7.14 12.91 -6.89
C PHE A 192 -7.13 13.54 -8.29
N ASP A 193 -6.17 13.18 -9.14
CA ASP A 193 -6.00 13.77 -10.49
C ASP A 193 -7.25 13.62 -11.36
N SER A 194 -7.94 12.50 -11.25
CA SER A 194 -9.24 12.26 -11.91
C SER A 194 -10.43 12.90 -11.18
N LYS A 195 -10.18 13.69 -10.12
CA LYS A 195 -11.14 14.51 -9.37
C LYS A 195 -12.37 13.76 -8.81
N HIS A 196 -12.41 12.45 -8.93
CA HIS A 196 -13.51 11.60 -8.47
C HIS A 196 -13.48 11.34 -6.96
N ALA A 197 -12.37 11.67 -6.30
CA ALA A 197 -12.21 11.46 -4.87
C ALA A 197 -11.41 12.60 -4.21
N ILE A 198 -11.75 12.89 -2.96
CA ILE A 198 -11.07 13.86 -2.09
C ILE A 198 -10.81 13.16 -0.76
N SER A 199 -9.58 13.20 -0.27
CA SER A 199 -9.26 12.78 1.10
C SER A 199 -9.05 13.97 2.01
N LEU A 200 -9.56 13.86 3.23
CA LEU A 200 -9.52 14.87 4.28
C LEU A 200 -8.92 14.26 5.54
N VAL A 201 -8.23 15.07 6.31
CA VAL A 201 -7.85 14.74 7.70
C VAL A 201 -8.58 15.72 8.60
N SER A 202 -9.48 15.23 9.44
CA SER A 202 -10.25 16.09 10.35
C SER A 202 -9.37 16.69 11.45
N ASP A 203 -9.84 17.74 12.09
CA ASP A 203 -9.15 18.34 13.24
C ASP A 203 -9.04 17.34 14.42
N GLY A 204 -9.92 16.34 14.49
CA GLY A 204 -9.87 15.23 15.44
C GLY A 204 -8.93 14.09 15.03
N GLY A 205 -8.36 14.14 13.83
CA GLY A 205 -7.41 13.15 13.31
C GLY A 205 -8.05 12.01 12.51
N ALA A 206 -9.35 12.04 12.23
CA ALA A 206 -9.99 11.04 11.37
C ALA A 206 -9.59 11.25 9.91
N GLU A 207 -9.18 10.16 9.24
CA GLU A 207 -8.93 10.14 7.81
C GLU A 207 -10.23 9.80 7.07
N ILE A 208 -10.71 10.71 6.23
CA ILE A 208 -11.99 10.59 5.54
C ILE A 208 -11.76 10.58 4.04
N LEU A 209 -12.18 9.51 3.37
CA LEU A 209 -12.18 9.43 1.91
C LEU A 209 -13.59 9.66 1.38
N LEU A 210 -13.77 10.72 0.61
CA LEU A 210 -15.00 11.03 -0.12
C LEU A 210 -14.84 10.56 -1.56
N HIS A 211 -15.48 9.46 -1.94
CA HIS A 211 -15.38 8.87 -3.27
C HIS A 211 -16.70 9.03 -4.03
N VAL A 212 -16.68 9.69 -5.17
CA VAL A 212 -17.87 10.08 -5.93
C VAL A 212 -18.13 9.13 -7.09
N GLY A 213 -19.08 8.25 -6.92
CA GLY A 213 -19.55 7.27 -7.90
C GLY A 213 -18.63 6.04 -8.01
N ILE A 214 -19.09 5.04 -8.77
CA ILE A 214 -18.36 3.79 -9.04
C ILE A 214 -17.70 3.90 -10.41
N ASP A 215 -16.44 3.46 -10.53
CA ASP A 215 -15.68 3.49 -11.79
C ASP A 215 -15.44 4.92 -12.36
N THR A 216 -15.72 5.95 -11.61
CA THR A 216 -15.64 7.35 -12.06
C THR A 216 -14.22 7.86 -12.28
N VAL A 217 -13.21 7.14 -11.82
CA VAL A 217 -11.80 7.34 -12.21
C VAL A 217 -11.63 7.33 -13.74
N LYS A 218 -12.44 6.54 -14.45
CA LYS A 218 -12.43 6.42 -15.92
C LYS A 218 -12.91 7.68 -16.65
N LEU A 219 -13.52 8.62 -15.94
CA LEU A 219 -13.97 9.90 -16.49
C LEU A 219 -12.84 10.92 -16.61
N GLU A 220 -11.65 10.64 -16.10
CA GLU A 220 -10.44 11.48 -16.20
C GLU A 220 -10.70 12.95 -15.79
N GLY A 221 -11.48 13.16 -14.75
CA GLY A 221 -11.82 14.47 -14.21
C GLY A 221 -12.94 15.23 -14.94
N LYS A 222 -13.56 14.64 -15.94
CA LYS A 222 -14.75 15.23 -16.59
C LYS A 222 -15.93 15.21 -15.60
N TYR A 223 -16.68 16.32 -15.60
CA TYR A 223 -17.87 16.52 -14.77
C TYR A 223 -17.60 16.72 -13.26
N PHE A 224 -16.34 16.78 -12.84
CA PHE A 224 -15.94 17.09 -11.47
C PHE A 224 -15.26 18.46 -11.42
N GLU A 225 -15.77 19.34 -10.55
CA GLU A 225 -15.26 20.70 -10.38
C GLU A 225 -14.87 20.96 -8.91
N PRO A 226 -13.74 20.39 -8.41
CA PRO A 226 -13.29 20.63 -7.05
C PRO A 226 -13.06 22.13 -6.81
N GLN A 227 -13.58 22.62 -5.69
CA GLN A 227 -13.44 24.01 -5.24
C GLN A 227 -12.26 24.16 -4.25
N VAL A 228 -11.55 23.06 -3.98
CA VAL A 228 -10.47 22.98 -3.00
C VAL A 228 -9.24 22.32 -3.60
N SER A 229 -8.10 22.56 -2.96
CA SER A 229 -6.80 22.01 -3.32
C SER A 229 -6.14 21.37 -2.10
N LYS A 230 -5.15 20.50 -2.34
CA LYS A 230 -4.33 19.90 -1.28
C LYS A 230 -3.76 20.97 -0.35
N GLY A 231 -3.94 20.78 0.95
CA GLY A 231 -3.48 21.65 2.02
C GLY A 231 -4.49 22.73 2.45
N ASP A 232 -5.61 22.88 1.74
CA ASP A 232 -6.67 23.82 2.14
C ASP A 232 -7.35 23.37 3.45
N LYS A 233 -7.61 24.33 4.31
CA LYS A 233 -8.44 24.12 5.50
C LYS A 233 -9.90 24.34 5.15
N VAL A 234 -10.74 23.38 5.49
CA VAL A 234 -12.17 23.41 5.23
C VAL A 234 -12.95 23.33 6.53
N LYS A 235 -14.14 23.90 6.54
CA LYS A 235 -15.09 23.82 7.65
C LYS A 235 -16.21 22.84 7.32
N ALA A 236 -16.76 22.18 8.34
CA ALA A 236 -17.95 21.34 8.18
C ALA A 236 -19.04 22.11 7.42
N GLY A 237 -19.61 21.48 6.39
CA GLY A 237 -20.60 22.09 5.51
C GLY A 237 -20.04 23.03 4.43
N GLN A 238 -18.73 23.17 4.30
CA GLN A 238 -18.11 23.91 3.19
C GLN A 238 -18.19 23.09 1.89
N LEU A 239 -18.56 23.73 0.78
CA LEU A 239 -18.60 23.11 -0.55
C LEU A 239 -17.17 22.69 -0.97
N LEU A 240 -17.03 21.43 -1.35
CA LEU A 240 -15.79 20.83 -1.84
C LEU A 240 -15.81 20.62 -3.36
N MET A 241 -17.02 20.30 -3.91
CA MET A 241 -17.18 19.97 -5.34
C MET A 241 -18.62 20.19 -5.76
#